data_0012407693ae259d7d66180b0141f4bc
#
_entry.id   0012407693ae259d7d66180b0141f4bc
#
_cell.length_a   1.000
_cell.length_b   1.000
_cell.length_c   1.000
_cell.angle_alpha   90.00
_cell.angle_beta   90.00
_cell.angle_gamma   90.00
#
_symmetry.space_group_name_H-M   'P 1'
#
loop_
_entity.id
_entity.type
_entity.pdbx_description
1 polymer ?
#
loop_
_entity_poly.entity_id
_entity_poly.type
_entity_poly.pdbx_seq_one_letter_code
_entity_poly.pdbx_strand_id
1 'polypeptide(L)'
;MIHYHVSYENPLTFYLRIQLTLDVAAEATAPLALQLPAWRPGRYELQNFAQKIQRVEIIDVSTNQPLPYRKLTKDRWEVPNAAGRTIRVRYNFYAHQMDAGGSWLDESQLYLNPVQALMYADGRQREACELTLALPAGWHIACGLLQTAPNTLGATDFDHLADSPLIASPTLMHQEYEADGVPFHVWVQGEAALIWPRILTDFKAFSEEQLKLFGGFPVADYHFLNQFLPYKHYHGVEHNNSTVITLGPAELIMSEGLYKELLGVSCHELFHTWNIKSIRPAEMQPYDYSRENYFRTCFIAEGITTYYGEYLLARSHVRTPVQYFEELNTVLRKHYDDAGGENGSLADASMDLWLDGYKPGVPDRKVSVYHKGALAALILDLTLRQLSSHARSLDDVMRRLYEEFGKTGIGYTEADYIRIVSEVAGRDMHAYFDKFIYGTAPLAEPLNKVLYTVGCQLTVAQNASASEGIFGFRTMVKNERTEVAAIWPDSPAATALAVDDEITAVNGRRVDMNLQSLLSSGTSAYELSVFRQSRLLTVTLAALPGAGFGQRYAVEKLATADTAQQRGFQQWLNWEF
;
A
#
# COMPACT_ATOMS: atom_id res chain seq x y z
N MET A 1 -8.44 -32.50 -0.84
CA MET A 1 -7.31 -31.68 -1.38
C MET A 1 -7.71 -31.16 -2.75
N ILE A 2 -7.34 -29.93 -3.05
CA ILE A 2 -7.65 -29.27 -4.33
C ILE A 2 -6.33 -29.08 -5.09
N HIS A 3 -6.29 -29.53 -6.36
CA HIS A 3 -5.07 -29.49 -7.15
C HIS A 3 -5.17 -28.44 -8.26
N TYR A 4 -4.18 -27.55 -8.32
CA TYR A 4 -4.00 -26.57 -9.35
C TYR A 4 -2.79 -26.92 -10.22
N HIS A 5 -2.91 -26.72 -11.52
CA HIS A 5 -1.80 -26.85 -12.45
C HIS A 5 -1.77 -25.62 -13.35
N VAL A 6 -0.62 -24.97 -13.42
CA VAL A 6 -0.39 -23.78 -14.25
C VAL A 6 0.67 -24.12 -15.31
N SER A 7 0.34 -23.84 -16.55
CA SER A 7 1.21 -24.06 -17.72
C SER A 7 1.00 -22.96 -18.75
N TYR A 8 1.83 -22.92 -19.76
CA TYR A 8 1.68 -22.07 -20.93
C TYR A 8 2.23 -22.75 -22.18
N GLU A 9 1.76 -22.36 -23.37
CA GLU A 9 2.30 -22.87 -24.64
C GLU A 9 3.31 -21.91 -25.26
N ASN A 10 2.92 -20.64 -25.34
CA ASN A 10 3.74 -19.58 -25.92
C ASN A 10 3.72 -18.36 -25.01
N PRO A 11 4.85 -18.03 -24.36
CA PRO A 11 4.91 -16.92 -23.42
C PRO A 11 4.64 -15.55 -24.07
N LEU A 12 4.89 -15.40 -25.37
CA LEU A 12 4.63 -14.16 -26.11
C LEU A 12 3.15 -13.81 -26.22
N THR A 13 2.25 -14.75 -25.90
CA THR A 13 0.81 -14.51 -25.87
C THR A 13 0.31 -14.06 -24.52
N PHE A 14 1.14 -14.12 -23.49
CA PHE A 14 0.82 -13.82 -22.08
C PHE A 14 -0.32 -14.67 -21.50
N TYR A 15 -0.72 -15.77 -22.14
CA TYR A 15 -1.77 -16.65 -21.64
C TYR A 15 -1.21 -17.80 -20.83
N LEU A 16 -1.60 -17.84 -19.58
CA LEU A 16 -1.49 -19.02 -18.71
C LEU A 16 -2.66 -19.95 -18.98
N ARG A 17 -2.39 -21.25 -19.00
CA ARG A 17 -3.38 -22.32 -18.94
C ARG A 17 -3.49 -22.79 -17.51
N ILE A 18 -4.67 -22.61 -16.91
CA ILE A 18 -4.94 -23.00 -15.52
C ILE A 18 -5.88 -24.18 -15.53
N GLN A 19 -5.56 -25.16 -14.71
CA GLN A 19 -6.37 -26.32 -14.46
C GLN A 19 -6.58 -26.46 -12.96
N LEU A 20 -7.84 -26.56 -12.54
CA LEU A 20 -8.28 -26.89 -11.18
C LEU A 20 -8.89 -28.28 -11.22
N THR A 21 -8.46 -29.19 -10.33
CA THR A 21 -9.02 -30.55 -10.21
C THR A 21 -9.44 -30.80 -8.76
N LEU A 22 -10.67 -31.27 -8.58
CA LEU A 22 -11.24 -31.58 -7.27
C LEU A 22 -12.25 -32.71 -7.35
N ASP A 23 -12.36 -33.50 -6.27
CA ASP A 23 -13.41 -34.51 -6.10
C ASP A 23 -14.63 -33.88 -5.43
N VAL A 24 -15.81 -34.24 -5.92
CA VAL A 24 -17.10 -33.87 -5.32
C VAL A 24 -17.75 -35.08 -4.70
N ALA A 25 -18.09 -34.99 -3.44
CA ALA A 25 -18.70 -36.11 -2.70
C ALA A 25 -19.99 -36.62 -3.38
N ALA A 26 -20.23 -37.91 -3.31
CA ALA A 26 -21.40 -38.52 -3.94
C ALA A 26 -22.73 -38.07 -3.30
N GLU A 27 -22.70 -37.76 -2.02
CA GLU A 27 -23.81 -37.24 -1.22
C GLU A 27 -24.04 -35.72 -1.36
N ALA A 28 -23.23 -35.01 -2.16
CA ALA A 28 -23.41 -33.59 -2.36
C ALA A 28 -24.76 -33.31 -3.04
N THR A 29 -25.60 -32.56 -2.36
CA THR A 29 -26.95 -32.20 -2.84
C THR A 29 -26.99 -30.85 -3.55
N ALA A 30 -26.02 -29.95 -3.23
CA ALA A 30 -25.92 -28.65 -3.87
C ALA A 30 -25.05 -28.72 -5.12
N PRO A 31 -25.29 -27.87 -6.12
CA PRO A 31 -24.39 -27.68 -7.24
C PRO A 31 -22.99 -27.27 -6.79
N LEU A 32 -21.96 -27.66 -7.54
CA LEU A 32 -20.61 -27.13 -7.31
C LEU A 32 -20.55 -25.67 -7.79
N ALA A 33 -20.27 -24.75 -6.89
CA ALA A 33 -20.03 -23.35 -7.22
C ALA A 33 -18.52 -23.06 -7.25
N LEU A 34 -18.06 -22.47 -8.35
CA LEU A 34 -16.69 -22.02 -8.57
C LEU A 34 -16.69 -20.50 -8.58
N GLN A 35 -15.82 -19.88 -7.77
CA GLN A 35 -15.69 -18.44 -7.64
C GLN A 35 -14.26 -18.02 -7.96
N LEU A 36 -14.10 -17.01 -8.83
CA LEU A 36 -12.84 -16.29 -8.97
C LEU A 36 -12.86 -15.10 -8.03
N PRO A 37 -11.78 -14.80 -7.26
CA PRO A 37 -11.72 -13.58 -6.46
C PRO A 37 -11.99 -12.33 -7.30
N ALA A 38 -12.69 -11.36 -6.72
CA ALA A 38 -13.01 -10.08 -7.36
C ALA A 38 -12.03 -8.97 -6.94
N TRP A 39 -11.31 -9.18 -5.85
CA TRP A 39 -10.34 -8.27 -5.25
C TRP A 39 -9.20 -9.05 -4.57
N ARG A 40 -8.19 -8.37 -4.09
CA ARG A 40 -7.08 -8.92 -3.31
C ARG A 40 -6.86 -8.14 -2.02
N PRO A 41 -6.41 -8.77 -0.92
CA PRO A 41 -5.87 -8.08 0.25
C PRO A 41 -4.74 -7.11 -0.16
N GLY A 42 -4.59 -6.03 0.60
CA GLY A 42 -3.63 -4.96 0.28
C GLY A 42 -4.11 -3.96 -0.79
N ARG A 43 -5.29 -4.20 -1.41
CA ARG A 43 -5.91 -3.23 -2.32
C ARG A 43 -7.43 -3.30 -2.23
N TYR A 44 -8.02 -2.35 -1.60
CA TYR A 44 -9.44 -2.29 -1.27
C TYR A 44 -10.25 -1.70 -2.42
N GLU A 45 -10.30 -2.42 -3.55
CA GLU A 45 -11.17 -2.13 -4.71
C GLU A 45 -11.51 -3.40 -5.46
N LEU A 46 -12.68 -3.45 -6.10
CA LEU A 46 -13.07 -4.54 -7.00
C LEU A 46 -12.28 -4.44 -8.31
N GLN A 47 -11.29 -5.30 -8.47
CA GLN A 47 -10.41 -5.32 -9.64
C GLN A 47 -10.97 -6.17 -10.79
N ASN A 48 -12.03 -6.97 -10.53
CA ASN A 48 -12.75 -7.74 -11.53
C ASN A 48 -11.83 -8.64 -12.39
N PHE A 49 -11.00 -9.46 -11.75
CA PHE A 49 -10.01 -10.33 -12.42
C PHE A 49 -10.61 -11.23 -13.49
N ALA A 50 -11.91 -11.54 -13.43
CA ALA A 50 -12.62 -12.34 -14.42
C ALA A 50 -12.56 -11.74 -15.84
N GLN A 51 -12.24 -10.47 -16.03
CA GLN A 51 -11.99 -9.86 -17.34
C GLN A 51 -10.76 -10.45 -18.05
N LYS A 52 -9.85 -11.10 -17.30
CA LYS A 52 -8.64 -11.75 -17.82
C LYS A 52 -8.85 -13.24 -18.16
N ILE A 53 -10.06 -13.79 -17.90
CA ILE A 53 -10.39 -15.21 -18.09
C ILE A 53 -11.04 -15.42 -19.46
N GLN A 54 -10.63 -16.50 -20.14
CA GLN A 54 -11.29 -16.98 -21.35
C GLN A 54 -11.26 -18.52 -21.45
N ARG A 55 -12.10 -19.08 -22.34
CA ARG A 55 -12.14 -20.51 -22.68
C ARG A 55 -12.33 -21.42 -21.46
N VAL A 56 -13.34 -21.13 -20.64
CA VAL A 56 -13.70 -21.99 -19.53
C VAL A 56 -14.29 -23.29 -20.04
N GLU A 57 -13.72 -24.42 -19.60
CA GLU A 57 -14.20 -25.78 -19.86
C GLU A 57 -14.29 -26.54 -18.55
N ILE A 58 -15.37 -27.29 -18.36
CA ILE A 58 -15.54 -28.14 -17.18
C ILE A 58 -15.79 -29.57 -17.63
N ILE A 59 -15.00 -30.50 -17.12
CA ILE A 59 -14.91 -31.88 -17.61
C ILE A 59 -15.01 -32.83 -16.45
N ASP A 60 -15.77 -33.91 -16.62
CA ASP A 60 -15.71 -35.11 -15.75
C ASP A 60 -14.43 -35.88 -16.10
N VAL A 61 -13.52 -36.03 -15.13
CA VAL A 61 -12.22 -36.69 -15.33
C VAL A 61 -12.38 -38.17 -15.72
N SER A 62 -13.36 -38.83 -15.14
CA SER A 62 -13.57 -40.30 -15.34
C SER A 62 -14.02 -40.64 -16.74
N THR A 63 -14.86 -39.81 -17.35
CA THR A 63 -15.43 -40.00 -18.69
C THR A 63 -14.77 -39.16 -19.76
N ASN A 64 -13.98 -38.18 -19.36
CA ASN A 64 -13.40 -37.13 -20.22
C ASN A 64 -14.47 -36.37 -21.05
N GLN A 65 -15.71 -36.30 -20.55
CA GLN A 65 -16.80 -35.60 -21.21
C GLN A 65 -17.02 -34.21 -20.60
N PRO A 66 -17.36 -33.21 -21.42
CA PRO A 66 -17.71 -31.91 -20.93
C PRO A 66 -18.97 -31.94 -20.07
N LEU A 67 -18.97 -31.20 -18.97
CA LEU A 67 -20.12 -31.02 -18.10
C LEU A 67 -20.77 -29.67 -18.39
N PRO A 68 -22.10 -29.60 -18.42
CA PRO A 68 -22.80 -28.34 -18.52
C PRO A 68 -22.56 -27.49 -17.27
N TYR A 69 -22.39 -26.20 -17.46
CA TYR A 69 -22.28 -25.23 -16.38
C TYR A 69 -23.05 -23.95 -16.71
N ARG A 70 -23.33 -23.13 -15.70
CA ARG A 70 -23.95 -21.82 -15.85
C ARG A 70 -23.03 -20.76 -15.27
N LYS A 71 -22.88 -19.65 -15.95
CA LYS A 71 -22.23 -18.45 -15.41
C LYS A 71 -23.29 -17.63 -14.67
N LEU A 72 -23.19 -17.56 -13.33
CA LEU A 72 -24.18 -16.89 -12.48
C LEU A 72 -23.94 -15.39 -12.35
N THR A 73 -22.66 -15.02 -12.19
CA THR A 73 -22.20 -13.63 -12.16
C THR A 73 -20.99 -13.47 -13.06
N LYS A 74 -20.39 -12.28 -13.12
CA LYS A 74 -19.18 -12.02 -13.91
C LYS A 74 -18.01 -12.98 -13.56
N ASP A 75 -17.96 -13.49 -12.35
CA ASP A 75 -16.84 -14.20 -11.73
C ASP A 75 -17.25 -15.49 -10.99
N ARG A 76 -18.50 -15.98 -11.21
CA ARG A 76 -19.04 -17.19 -10.58
C ARG A 76 -19.66 -18.13 -11.59
N TRP A 77 -19.28 -19.42 -11.50
CA TRP A 77 -19.77 -20.51 -12.35
C TRP A 77 -20.38 -21.61 -11.49
N GLU A 78 -21.44 -22.24 -11.96
CA GLU A 78 -22.15 -23.33 -11.28
C GLU A 78 -22.20 -24.58 -12.16
N VAL A 79 -21.85 -25.73 -11.57
CA VAL A 79 -21.95 -27.06 -12.19
C VAL A 79 -23.07 -27.83 -11.52
N PRO A 80 -24.25 -27.98 -12.16
CA PRO A 80 -25.43 -28.53 -11.53
C PRO A 80 -25.30 -30.01 -11.10
N ASN A 81 -24.59 -30.83 -11.87
CA ASN A 81 -24.52 -32.30 -11.71
C ASN A 81 -23.07 -32.73 -11.40
N ALA A 82 -22.50 -32.20 -10.32
CA ALA A 82 -21.12 -32.48 -9.94
C ALA A 82 -20.96 -33.65 -8.96
N ALA A 83 -22.01 -34.05 -8.26
CA ALA A 83 -21.96 -35.06 -7.19
C ALA A 83 -21.37 -36.41 -7.66
N GLY A 84 -20.47 -36.97 -6.87
CA GLY A 84 -19.80 -38.25 -7.13
C GLY A 84 -18.77 -38.22 -8.27
N ARG A 85 -18.32 -37.05 -8.69
CA ARG A 85 -17.40 -36.91 -9.81
C ARG A 85 -16.08 -36.27 -9.38
N THR A 86 -15.01 -36.61 -10.09
CA THR A 86 -13.79 -35.83 -10.11
C THR A 86 -13.92 -34.80 -11.25
N ILE A 87 -13.98 -33.53 -10.88
CA ILE A 87 -14.18 -32.40 -11.80
C ILE A 87 -12.83 -31.77 -12.14
N ARG A 88 -12.64 -31.48 -13.43
CA ARG A 88 -11.53 -30.70 -13.94
C ARG A 88 -12.05 -29.44 -14.60
N VAL A 89 -11.64 -28.28 -14.11
CA VAL A 89 -11.91 -26.96 -14.69
C VAL A 89 -10.68 -26.47 -15.39
N ARG A 90 -10.81 -26.08 -16.65
CA ARG A 90 -9.74 -25.50 -17.46
C ARG A 90 -10.13 -24.12 -17.93
N TYR A 91 -9.18 -23.19 -17.95
CA TYR A 91 -9.36 -21.88 -18.53
C TYR A 91 -8.01 -21.22 -18.83
N ASN A 92 -8.04 -20.18 -19.66
CA ASN A 92 -6.89 -19.33 -19.87
C ASN A 92 -7.00 -18.07 -19.04
N PHE A 93 -5.86 -17.62 -18.52
CA PHE A 93 -5.73 -16.33 -17.79
C PHE A 93 -4.69 -15.46 -18.49
N TYR A 94 -5.03 -14.20 -18.75
CA TYR A 94 -4.14 -13.23 -19.40
C TYR A 94 -3.22 -12.56 -18.39
N ALA A 95 -1.96 -12.96 -18.34
CA ALA A 95 -0.93 -12.51 -17.39
C ALA A 95 -0.05 -11.42 -18.03
N HIS A 96 -0.59 -10.22 -18.18
CA HIS A 96 0.10 -9.08 -18.81
C HIS A 96 -0.04 -7.80 -17.95
N GLN A 97 0.23 -7.93 -16.66
CA GLN A 97 0.23 -6.81 -15.72
C GLN A 97 1.46 -6.91 -14.82
N MET A 98 2.43 -6.01 -15.03
CA MET A 98 3.66 -5.93 -14.25
C MET A 98 3.53 -4.82 -13.20
N ASP A 99 3.11 -5.20 -12.01
CA ASP A 99 3.14 -4.42 -10.76
C ASP A 99 3.11 -5.40 -9.58
N ALA A 100 3.31 -4.93 -8.35
CA ALA A 100 3.38 -5.80 -7.17
C ALA A 100 2.11 -6.63 -6.91
N GLY A 101 0.97 -6.21 -7.41
CA GLY A 101 -0.29 -6.96 -7.29
C GLY A 101 -0.73 -7.61 -8.60
N GLY A 102 0.11 -7.65 -9.63
CA GLY A 102 -0.18 -8.17 -10.96
C GLY A 102 0.16 -9.65 -11.17
N SER A 103 0.12 -10.07 -12.44
CA SER A 103 0.69 -11.31 -12.92
C SER A 103 1.28 -11.10 -14.31
N TRP A 104 2.44 -11.68 -14.55
CA TRP A 104 3.20 -11.47 -15.78
C TRP A 104 3.80 -12.77 -16.29
N LEU A 105 3.74 -12.96 -17.61
CA LEU A 105 4.39 -14.07 -18.30
C LEU A 105 5.17 -13.50 -19.48
N ASP A 106 6.45 -13.84 -19.57
CA ASP A 106 7.25 -13.67 -20.78
C ASP A 106 8.28 -14.81 -20.92
N GLU A 107 9.24 -14.66 -21.84
CA GLU A 107 10.28 -15.66 -22.08
C GLU A 107 11.30 -15.77 -20.92
N SER A 108 11.36 -14.75 -20.05
CA SER A 108 12.31 -14.64 -18.95
C SER A 108 11.74 -15.02 -17.59
N GLN A 109 10.43 -14.95 -17.42
CA GLN A 109 9.79 -15.20 -16.13
C GLN A 109 8.30 -15.56 -16.22
N LEU A 110 7.84 -16.28 -15.21
CA LEU A 110 6.47 -16.39 -14.78
C LEU A 110 6.33 -15.71 -13.42
N TYR A 111 5.64 -14.57 -13.35
CA TYR A 111 5.17 -13.98 -12.11
C TYR A 111 3.67 -14.22 -11.99
N LEU A 112 3.26 -14.91 -10.95
CA LEU A 112 1.87 -15.26 -10.69
C LEU A 112 1.44 -14.77 -9.32
N ASN A 113 0.36 -14.02 -9.28
CA ASN A 113 -0.38 -13.72 -8.07
C ASN A 113 -1.64 -14.60 -8.03
N PRO A 114 -1.66 -15.66 -7.22
CA PRO A 114 -2.70 -16.69 -7.26
C PRO A 114 -4.11 -16.14 -7.08
N VAL A 115 -4.29 -15.13 -6.22
CA VAL A 115 -5.60 -14.50 -5.98
C VAL A 115 -6.24 -13.92 -7.25
N GLN A 116 -5.44 -13.50 -8.24
CA GLN A 116 -5.97 -12.98 -9.50
C GLN A 116 -6.46 -14.07 -10.45
N ALA A 117 -5.83 -15.23 -10.39
CA ALA A 117 -5.89 -16.22 -11.44
C ALA A 117 -6.62 -17.49 -11.08
N LEU A 118 -6.61 -17.89 -9.80
CA LEU A 118 -7.12 -19.19 -9.37
C LEU A 118 -8.56 -19.10 -8.85
N MET A 119 -9.44 -19.91 -9.45
CA MET A 119 -10.80 -20.11 -8.95
C MET A 119 -10.78 -21.01 -7.72
N TYR A 120 -11.67 -20.78 -6.77
CA TYR A 120 -11.92 -21.69 -5.65
C TYR A 120 -13.31 -22.30 -5.71
N ALA A 121 -13.47 -23.48 -5.07
CA ALA A 121 -14.77 -24.09 -4.85
C ALA A 121 -15.40 -23.46 -3.60
N ASP A 122 -16.54 -22.83 -3.76
CA ASP A 122 -17.24 -22.13 -2.66
C ASP A 122 -17.67 -23.13 -1.57
N GLY A 123 -17.43 -22.74 -0.31
CA GLY A 123 -17.62 -23.61 0.86
C GLY A 123 -16.47 -24.60 1.11
N ARG A 124 -15.44 -24.64 0.24
CA ARG A 124 -14.29 -25.54 0.36
C ARG A 124 -12.94 -24.83 0.49
N GLN A 125 -12.95 -23.55 0.82
CA GLN A 125 -11.77 -22.70 0.92
C GLN A 125 -10.77 -23.17 2.00
N ARG A 126 -11.23 -23.95 2.99
CA ARG A 126 -10.39 -24.50 4.07
C ARG A 126 -9.68 -25.81 3.72
N GLU A 127 -9.88 -26.33 2.52
CA GLU A 127 -9.18 -27.54 2.08
C GLU A 127 -7.76 -27.21 1.63
N ALA A 128 -6.82 -28.12 1.96
CA ALA A 128 -5.45 -28.01 1.50
C ALA A 128 -5.38 -27.96 -0.04
N CYS A 129 -4.48 -27.12 -0.53
CA CYS A 129 -4.26 -26.89 -1.94
C CYS A 129 -2.84 -27.30 -2.35
N GLU A 130 -2.70 -27.78 -3.56
CA GLU A 130 -1.41 -28.06 -4.20
C GLU A 130 -1.36 -27.33 -5.54
N LEU A 131 -0.27 -26.58 -5.79
CA LEU A 131 -0.03 -25.86 -7.03
C LEU A 131 1.19 -26.41 -7.74
N THR A 132 1.01 -27.03 -8.89
CA THR A 132 2.07 -27.52 -9.77
C THR A 132 2.28 -26.56 -10.94
N LEU A 133 3.53 -26.22 -11.22
CA LEU A 133 3.94 -25.32 -12.31
C LEU A 133 4.67 -26.10 -13.39
N ALA A 134 4.22 -25.99 -14.64
CA ALA A 134 4.95 -26.53 -15.79
C ALA A 134 6.01 -25.50 -16.25
N LEU A 135 7.20 -25.58 -15.66
CA LEU A 135 8.31 -24.67 -15.94
C LEU A 135 9.38 -25.30 -16.83
N PRO A 136 10.10 -24.51 -17.63
CA PRO A 136 11.29 -24.97 -18.32
C PRO A 136 12.37 -25.46 -17.34
N ALA A 137 13.25 -26.32 -17.81
CA ALA A 137 14.38 -26.79 -17.01
C ALA A 137 15.31 -25.62 -16.63
N GLY A 138 15.80 -25.64 -15.40
CA GLY A 138 16.72 -24.62 -14.86
C GLY A 138 16.03 -23.36 -14.32
N TRP A 139 14.70 -23.30 -14.30
CA TRP A 139 13.99 -22.23 -13.62
C TRP A 139 13.92 -22.49 -12.12
N HIS A 140 14.07 -21.42 -11.33
CA HIS A 140 13.94 -21.42 -9.88
C HIS A 140 12.66 -20.71 -9.47
N ILE A 141 12.09 -21.08 -8.33
CA ILE A 141 10.86 -20.51 -7.79
C ILE A 141 11.17 -19.73 -6.52
N ALA A 142 10.82 -18.46 -6.48
CA ALA A 142 10.75 -17.63 -5.29
C ALA A 142 9.29 -17.55 -4.83
N CYS A 143 8.99 -18.06 -3.64
CA CYS A 143 7.63 -18.11 -3.06
C CYS A 143 7.72 -18.39 -1.56
N GLY A 144 6.75 -17.88 -0.79
CA GLY A 144 6.61 -18.22 0.64
C GLY A 144 5.98 -19.58 0.91
N LEU A 145 5.44 -20.28 -0.10
CA LEU A 145 4.89 -21.62 0.06
C LEU A 145 5.98 -22.69 0.11
N LEU A 146 5.75 -23.73 0.91
CA LEU A 146 6.62 -24.89 0.95
C LEU A 146 6.61 -25.62 -0.40
N GLN A 147 7.77 -25.85 -0.97
CA GLN A 147 7.92 -26.73 -2.13
C GLN A 147 7.87 -28.19 -1.69
N THR A 148 6.79 -28.91 -2.00
CA THR A 148 6.54 -30.32 -1.59
C THR A 148 7.10 -31.33 -2.57
N ALA A 149 7.30 -30.93 -3.85
CA ALA A 149 7.90 -31.72 -4.91
C ALA A 149 8.51 -30.78 -5.98
N PRO A 150 9.27 -31.26 -6.97
CA PRO A 150 9.75 -30.42 -8.06
C PRO A 150 8.62 -29.62 -8.70
N ASN A 151 8.76 -28.29 -8.72
CA ASN A 151 7.78 -27.33 -9.24
C ASN A 151 6.36 -27.45 -8.63
N THR A 152 6.25 -27.99 -7.41
CA THR A 152 4.97 -28.20 -6.73
C THR A 152 5.03 -27.52 -5.36
N LEU A 153 4.06 -26.66 -5.09
CA LEU A 153 3.92 -25.85 -3.89
C LEU A 153 2.67 -26.29 -3.10
N GLY A 154 2.80 -26.41 -1.78
CA GLY A 154 1.70 -26.80 -0.89
C GLY A 154 1.17 -25.62 -0.10
N ALA A 155 -0.15 -25.48 -0.01
CA ALA A 155 -0.83 -24.50 0.84
C ALA A 155 -1.83 -25.20 1.76
N THR A 156 -1.99 -24.68 2.98
CA THR A 156 -2.92 -25.25 3.99
C THR A 156 -4.39 -25.10 3.61
N ASP A 157 -4.70 -24.07 2.84
CA ASP A 157 -6.03 -23.71 2.39
C ASP A 157 -5.98 -22.74 1.20
N PHE A 158 -7.13 -22.29 0.71
CA PHE A 158 -7.19 -21.34 -0.40
C PHE A 158 -6.71 -19.94 -0.01
N ASP A 159 -6.95 -19.49 1.22
CA ASP A 159 -6.49 -18.17 1.68
C ASP A 159 -4.95 -18.10 1.66
N HIS A 160 -4.29 -19.15 2.17
CA HIS A 160 -2.83 -19.28 2.13
C HIS A 160 -2.30 -19.36 0.68
N LEU A 161 -2.97 -20.11 -0.22
CA LEU A 161 -2.57 -20.16 -1.63
C LEU A 161 -2.76 -18.80 -2.32
N ALA A 162 -3.92 -18.17 -2.12
CA ALA A 162 -4.26 -16.89 -2.74
C ALA A 162 -3.30 -15.75 -2.33
N ASP A 163 -2.81 -15.80 -1.09
CA ASP A 163 -1.90 -14.82 -0.49
C ASP A 163 -0.41 -15.17 -0.68
N SER A 164 -0.08 -16.06 -1.59
CA SER A 164 1.30 -16.52 -1.83
C SER A 164 1.72 -16.29 -3.29
N PRO A 165 2.11 -15.06 -3.66
CA PRO A 165 2.65 -14.78 -4.98
C PRO A 165 3.96 -15.53 -5.21
N LEU A 166 4.26 -15.80 -6.47
CA LEU A 166 5.49 -16.47 -6.87
C LEU A 166 6.13 -15.82 -8.09
N ILE A 167 7.45 -15.88 -8.14
CA ILE A 167 8.25 -15.54 -9.30
C ILE A 167 9.06 -16.79 -9.68
N ALA A 168 8.93 -17.25 -10.92
CA ALA A 168 9.76 -18.32 -11.46
C ALA A 168 10.57 -17.80 -12.63
N SER A 169 11.90 -18.00 -12.61
CA SER A 169 12.82 -17.51 -13.63
C SER A 169 14.16 -18.25 -13.56
N PRO A 170 14.91 -18.35 -14.68
CA PRO A 170 16.27 -18.87 -14.68
C PRO A 170 17.30 -17.85 -14.16
N THR A 171 16.93 -16.57 -14.04
CA THR A 171 17.82 -15.46 -13.67
C THR A 171 17.54 -14.88 -12.28
N LEU A 172 16.75 -15.58 -11.45
CA LEU A 172 16.51 -15.16 -10.07
C LEU A 172 17.83 -15.08 -9.28
N MET A 173 18.07 -13.93 -8.68
CA MET A 173 19.13 -13.75 -7.68
C MET A 173 18.53 -13.97 -6.30
N HIS A 174 19.29 -14.60 -5.40
CA HIS A 174 18.87 -14.90 -4.04
C HIS A 174 20.01 -14.71 -3.05
N GLN A 175 19.70 -14.06 -1.95
CA GLN A 175 20.50 -13.99 -0.75
C GLN A 175 19.59 -14.13 0.48
N GLU A 176 20.17 -14.48 1.61
CA GLU A 176 19.44 -14.64 2.87
C GLU A 176 20.18 -14.05 4.05
N TYR A 177 19.46 -13.72 5.10
CA TYR A 177 20.00 -13.37 6.42
C TYR A 177 19.09 -13.95 7.50
N GLU A 178 19.61 -14.01 8.71
CA GLU A 178 18.86 -14.43 9.89
C GLU A 178 18.73 -13.24 10.85
N ALA A 179 17.52 -13.03 11.38
CA ALA A 179 17.23 -12.06 12.42
C ALA A 179 16.40 -12.74 13.52
N ASP A 180 16.92 -12.75 14.77
CA ASP A 180 16.30 -13.38 15.94
C ASP A 180 15.86 -14.84 15.70
N GLY A 181 16.70 -15.62 14.98
CA GLY A 181 16.43 -17.02 14.65
C GLY A 181 15.43 -17.25 13.52
N VAL A 182 14.94 -16.19 12.86
CA VAL A 182 14.04 -16.26 11.71
C VAL A 182 14.82 -16.06 10.41
N PRO A 183 14.71 -16.96 9.41
CA PRO A 183 15.31 -16.78 8.10
C PRO A 183 14.51 -15.77 7.25
N PHE A 184 15.24 -14.86 6.63
CA PHE A 184 14.72 -13.88 5.69
C PHE A 184 15.39 -14.07 4.33
N HIS A 185 14.59 -14.20 3.29
CA HIS A 185 15.05 -14.41 1.93
C HIS A 185 14.84 -13.15 1.09
N VAL A 186 15.89 -12.70 0.41
CA VAL A 186 15.82 -11.57 -0.52
C VAL A 186 16.00 -12.10 -1.93
N TRP A 187 14.91 -12.13 -2.67
CA TRP A 187 14.85 -12.55 -4.06
C TRP A 187 14.81 -11.32 -4.97
N VAL A 188 15.50 -11.40 -6.09
CA VAL A 188 15.49 -10.32 -7.08
C VAL A 188 15.37 -10.89 -8.49
N GLN A 189 14.40 -10.39 -9.24
CA GLN A 189 14.24 -10.54 -10.68
C GLN A 189 14.47 -9.19 -11.34
N GLY A 190 15.30 -9.15 -12.37
CA GLY A 190 15.65 -7.94 -13.12
C GLY A 190 17.16 -7.70 -13.18
N GLU A 191 17.56 -6.79 -14.06
CA GLU A 191 18.97 -6.46 -14.31
C GLU A 191 19.41 -5.29 -13.42
N ALA A 192 19.90 -5.58 -12.23
CA ALA A 192 20.37 -4.58 -11.27
C ALA A 192 21.78 -4.92 -10.74
N ALA A 193 22.64 -3.91 -10.65
CA ALA A 193 23.95 -4.04 -10.02
C ALA A 193 23.82 -3.85 -8.50
N LEU A 194 23.66 -4.95 -7.74
CA LEU A 194 23.34 -4.92 -6.32
C LEU A 194 24.58 -4.95 -5.43
N ILE A 195 24.56 -4.17 -4.36
CA ILE A 195 25.56 -4.21 -3.28
C ILE A 195 24.98 -5.05 -2.14
N TRP A 196 24.99 -6.37 -2.30
CA TRP A 196 24.40 -7.33 -1.37
C TRP A 196 24.76 -7.12 0.10
N PRO A 197 26.04 -6.89 0.47
CA PRO A 197 26.38 -6.67 1.88
C PRO A 197 25.62 -5.49 2.51
N ARG A 198 25.41 -4.41 1.75
CA ARG A 198 24.64 -3.25 2.21
C ARG A 198 23.17 -3.59 2.39
N ILE A 199 22.55 -4.23 1.36
CA ILE A 199 21.15 -4.63 1.40
C ILE A 199 20.87 -5.53 2.61
N LEU A 200 21.68 -6.59 2.79
CA LEU A 200 21.48 -7.54 3.88
C LEU A 200 21.68 -6.90 5.25
N THR A 201 22.67 -5.99 5.39
CA THR A 201 22.89 -5.26 6.65
C THR A 201 21.71 -4.38 7.01
N ASP A 202 21.22 -3.57 6.06
CA ASP A 202 20.12 -2.63 6.29
C ASP A 202 18.80 -3.38 6.52
N PHE A 203 18.53 -4.42 5.74
CA PHE A 203 17.32 -5.24 5.90
C PHE A 203 17.30 -5.96 7.24
N LYS A 204 18.45 -6.55 7.65
CA LYS A 204 18.57 -7.18 8.96
C LYS A 204 18.30 -6.18 10.10
N ALA A 205 18.86 -4.98 10.03
CA ALA A 205 18.71 -3.97 11.09
C ALA A 205 17.25 -3.57 11.33
N PHE A 206 16.48 -3.25 10.28
CA PHE A 206 15.07 -2.91 10.49
C PHE A 206 14.18 -4.13 10.81
N SER A 207 14.56 -5.33 10.35
CA SER A 207 13.84 -6.56 10.72
C SER A 207 14.01 -6.87 12.20
N GLU A 208 15.24 -6.79 12.73
CA GLU A 208 15.51 -6.97 14.16
C GLU A 208 14.73 -5.97 15.03
N GLU A 209 14.62 -4.71 14.59
CA GLU A 209 13.87 -3.70 15.33
C GLU A 209 12.35 -3.99 15.34
N GLN A 210 11.80 -4.53 14.25
CA GLN A 210 10.39 -4.97 14.20
C GLN A 210 10.15 -6.21 15.07
N LEU A 211 11.02 -7.21 14.99
CA LEU A 211 10.95 -8.41 15.84
C LEU A 211 10.99 -8.04 17.33
N LYS A 212 11.88 -7.13 17.71
CA LYS A 212 11.98 -6.61 19.07
C LYS A 212 10.72 -5.87 19.51
N LEU A 213 10.10 -5.09 18.62
CA LEU A 213 8.86 -4.38 18.92
C LEU A 213 7.75 -5.35 19.31
N PHE A 214 7.54 -6.41 18.53
CA PHE A 214 6.44 -7.36 18.74
C PHE A 214 6.79 -8.52 19.69
N GLY A 215 8.07 -8.79 19.93
CA GLY A 215 8.52 -9.89 20.76
C GLY A 215 8.33 -11.28 20.15
N GLY A 216 8.38 -11.37 18.82
CA GLY A 216 8.28 -12.59 18.04
C GLY A 216 7.77 -12.38 16.62
N PHE A 217 7.90 -13.40 15.78
CA PHE A 217 7.47 -13.37 14.38
C PHE A 217 6.29 -14.32 14.17
N PRO A 218 5.25 -13.92 13.40
CA PRO A 218 4.05 -14.75 13.25
C PRO A 218 4.19 -15.93 12.30
N VAL A 219 5.27 -15.96 11.50
CA VAL A 219 5.52 -16.98 10.46
C VAL A 219 6.91 -17.57 10.60
N ALA A 220 7.20 -18.70 9.92
CA ALA A 220 8.45 -19.43 10.06
C ALA A 220 9.64 -18.78 9.33
N ASP A 221 9.37 -18.10 8.23
CA ASP A 221 10.33 -17.43 7.36
C ASP A 221 9.67 -16.24 6.67
N TYR A 222 10.46 -15.42 5.97
CA TYR A 222 9.91 -14.30 5.19
C TYR A 222 10.65 -14.10 3.87
N HIS A 223 9.89 -13.76 2.80
CA HIS A 223 10.41 -13.61 1.45
C HIS A 223 10.15 -12.21 0.88
N PHE A 224 11.19 -11.43 0.67
CA PHE A 224 11.12 -10.20 -0.14
C PHE A 224 11.26 -10.58 -1.61
N LEU A 225 10.17 -10.49 -2.39
CA LEU A 225 10.12 -10.81 -3.81
C LEU A 225 10.25 -9.51 -4.61
N ASN A 226 11.47 -9.15 -5.01
CA ASN A 226 11.73 -7.89 -5.69
C ASN A 226 11.74 -8.06 -7.22
N GLN A 227 10.93 -7.24 -7.91
CA GLN A 227 10.92 -7.06 -9.36
C GLN A 227 11.55 -5.70 -9.70
N PHE A 228 12.80 -5.67 -10.20
CA PHE A 228 13.44 -4.44 -10.60
C PHE A 228 13.26 -4.21 -12.10
N LEU A 229 12.47 -3.18 -12.43
CA LEU A 229 11.98 -2.91 -13.78
C LEU A 229 12.90 -1.94 -14.55
N PRO A 230 12.96 -2.01 -15.88
CA PRO A 230 13.81 -1.11 -16.67
C PRO A 230 13.25 0.31 -16.83
N TYR A 231 12.15 0.64 -16.17
CA TYR A 231 11.47 1.95 -16.22
C TYR A 231 11.02 2.37 -14.83
N LYS A 232 10.69 3.67 -14.67
CA LYS A 232 10.23 4.22 -13.39
C LYS A 232 8.96 3.51 -12.94
N HIS A 233 9.04 2.90 -11.77
CA HIS A 233 7.93 2.22 -11.11
C HIS A 233 8.12 2.22 -9.59
N TYR A 234 7.02 2.19 -8.85
CA TYR A 234 7.00 2.06 -7.39
C TYR A 234 5.68 1.41 -6.96
N HIS A 235 5.74 0.21 -6.42
CA HIS A 235 4.59 -0.47 -5.83
C HIS A 235 5.08 -1.58 -4.89
N GLY A 236 4.51 -1.67 -3.67
CA GLY A 236 4.66 -2.76 -2.72
C GLY A 236 3.30 -3.41 -2.45
N VAL A 237 3.31 -4.68 -2.06
CA VAL A 237 2.12 -5.41 -1.62
C VAL A 237 2.53 -6.44 -0.59
N GLU A 238 1.86 -6.37 0.55
CA GLU A 238 2.02 -7.27 1.68
C GLU A 238 1.34 -8.62 1.46
N HIS A 239 1.98 -9.66 1.97
CA HIS A 239 1.44 -11.03 2.05
C HIS A 239 1.78 -11.65 3.40
N ASN A 240 1.24 -12.84 3.70
CA ASN A 240 1.37 -13.46 5.01
C ASN A 240 2.84 -13.65 5.45
N ASN A 241 3.67 -14.28 4.60
CA ASN A 241 5.09 -14.49 4.85
C ASN A 241 5.97 -14.00 3.68
N SER A 242 5.46 -13.04 2.91
CA SER A 242 6.22 -12.45 1.81
C SER A 242 5.73 -11.04 1.50
N THR A 243 6.48 -10.35 0.67
CA THR A 243 6.05 -9.14 -0.02
C THR A 243 6.51 -9.18 -1.46
N VAL A 244 5.71 -8.60 -2.36
CA VAL A 244 6.18 -8.27 -3.71
C VAL A 244 6.47 -6.78 -3.79
N ILE A 245 7.66 -6.44 -4.24
CA ILE A 245 8.09 -5.06 -4.46
C ILE A 245 8.48 -4.90 -5.92
N THR A 246 7.85 -3.95 -6.61
CA THR A 246 8.20 -3.57 -7.98
C THR A 246 8.76 -2.15 -7.98
N LEU A 247 10.03 -2.01 -8.34
CA LEU A 247 10.75 -0.73 -8.38
C LEU A 247 11.51 -0.56 -9.69
N GLY A 248 11.76 0.69 -10.08
CA GLY A 248 12.59 1.00 -11.24
C GLY A 248 12.88 2.50 -11.42
N PRO A 249 13.87 2.81 -12.25
CA PRO A 249 14.61 1.91 -13.15
C PRO A 249 15.69 1.09 -12.45
N ALA A 250 15.85 -0.17 -12.87
CA ALA A 250 16.72 -1.18 -12.24
C ALA A 250 18.18 -0.75 -12.08
N GLU A 251 18.73 -0.04 -13.06
CA GLU A 251 20.11 0.47 -13.05
C GLU A 251 20.36 1.51 -11.95
N LEU A 252 19.31 2.12 -11.40
CA LEU A 252 19.41 3.14 -10.34
C LEU A 252 19.03 2.62 -8.95
N ILE A 253 18.76 1.32 -8.77
CA ILE A 253 18.33 0.75 -7.47
C ILE A 253 19.30 1.10 -6.33
N MET A 254 20.60 1.12 -6.59
CA MET A 254 21.61 1.46 -5.59
C MET A 254 21.92 2.97 -5.53
N SER A 255 21.25 3.82 -6.31
CA SER A 255 21.33 5.27 -6.14
C SER A 255 20.68 5.70 -4.83
N GLU A 256 21.10 6.83 -4.26
CA GLU A 256 20.60 7.32 -2.97
C GLU A 256 19.07 7.41 -2.94
N GLY A 257 18.44 7.98 -3.98
CA GLY A 257 16.99 8.17 -4.04
C GLY A 257 16.22 6.85 -4.12
N LEU A 258 16.57 5.97 -5.07
CA LEU A 258 15.80 4.74 -5.28
C LEU A 258 16.10 3.68 -4.21
N TYR A 259 17.31 3.65 -3.68
CA TYR A 259 17.65 2.79 -2.54
C TYR A 259 16.87 3.19 -1.27
N LYS A 260 16.69 4.49 -1.05
CA LYS A 260 15.85 5.04 0.01
C LYS A 260 14.39 4.59 -0.14
N GLU A 261 13.84 4.59 -1.36
CA GLU A 261 12.51 4.06 -1.65
C GLU A 261 12.42 2.54 -1.40
N LEU A 262 13.45 1.77 -1.80
CA LEU A 262 13.52 0.33 -1.53
C LEU A 262 13.48 0.02 -0.02
N LEU A 263 14.25 0.74 0.79
CA LEU A 263 14.25 0.57 2.24
C LEU A 263 12.90 0.92 2.86
N GLY A 264 12.31 2.04 2.46
CA GLY A 264 11.00 2.50 2.96
C GLY A 264 9.89 1.49 2.68
N VAL A 265 9.75 1.07 1.43
CA VAL A 265 8.72 0.08 1.06
C VAL A 265 8.98 -1.27 1.71
N SER A 266 10.24 -1.75 1.78
CA SER A 266 10.55 -3.05 2.39
C SER A 266 10.24 -3.08 3.90
N CYS A 267 10.54 -1.99 4.61
CA CYS A 267 10.24 -1.87 6.04
C CYS A 267 8.73 -1.77 6.29
N HIS A 268 8.00 -1.04 5.45
CA HIS A 268 6.54 -0.92 5.49
C HIS A 268 5.86 -2.27 5.26
N GLU A 269 6.22 -2.97 4.19
CA GLU A 269 5.61 -4.26 3.83
C GLU A 269 5.92 -5.37 4.85
N LEU A 270 7.12 -5.37 5.43
CA LEU A 270 7.44 -6.32 6.50
C LEU A 270 6.56 -6.07 7.74
N PHE A 271 6.29 -4.81 8.10
CA PHE A 271 5.43 -4.47 9.24
C PHE A 271 4.02 -5.04 9.10
N HIS A 272 3.53 -5.14 7.88
CA HIS A 272 2.23 -5.73 7.57
C HIS A 272 2.12 -7.22 7.95
N THR A 273 3.21 -7.96 8.10
CA THR A 273 3.17 -9.34 8.60
C THR A 273 2.45 -9.42 9.96
N TRP A 274 2.63 -8.41 10.79
CA TRP A 274 1.84 -8.24 12.01
C TRP A 274 0.56 -7.43 11.77
N ASN A 275 0.68 -6.22 11.25
CA ASN A 275 -0.40 -5.25 11.05
C ASN A 275 -0.80 -5.23 9.57
N ILE A 276 -1.57 -6.05 9.23
CA ILE A 276 -2.91 -6.52 9.02
C ILE A 276 -2.98 -8.05 8.78
N LYS A 277 -1.82 -8.70 8.53
CA LYS A 277 -1.88 -10.14 8.21
C LYS A 277 -2.22 -10.97 9.45
N SER A 278 -1.63 -10.67 10.61
CA SER A 278 -1.93 -11.32 11.90
C SER A 278 -2.94 -10.53 12.72
N ILE A 279 -2.73 -9.22 12.92
CA ILE A 279 -3.64 -8.31 13.59
C ILE A 279 -4.70 -7.85 12.57
N ARG A 280 -5.74 -8.63 12.36
CA ARG A 280 -6.75 -8.43 11.31
C ARG A 280 -8.03 -7.82 11.89
N PRO A 281 -8.67 -6.84 11.24
CA PRO A 281 -10.00 -6.38 11.61
C PRO A 281 -11.03 -7.52 11.57
N ALA A 282 -11.98 -7.54 12.50
CA ALA A 282 -13.00 -8.58 12.58
C ALA A 282 -13.85 -8.66 11.30
N GLU A 283 -14.10 -7.53 10.65
CA GLU A 283 -14.87 -7.44 9.40
C GLU A 283 -14.15 -8.08 8.21
N MET A 284 -12.83 -8.32 8.33
CA MET A 284 -12.01 -8.96 7.31
C MET A 284 -11.60 -10.39 7.70
N GLN A 285 -12.26 -11.01 8.65
CA GLN A 285 -11.93 -12.34 9.16
C GLN A 285 -13.14 -13.29 9.13
N PRO A 286 -13.20 -14.27 8.20
CA PRO A 286 -12.32 -14.48 7.04
C PRO A 286 -12.58 -13.47 5.92
N TYR A 287 -11.67 -13.38 4.93
CA TYR A 287 -11.92 -12.63 3.72
C TYR A 287 -13.08 -13.22 2.89
N ASP A 288 -14.00 -12.34 2.43
CA ASP A 288 -14.93 -12.67 1.36
C ASP A 288 -14.36 -12.13 0.03
N TYR A 289 -13.74 -13.02 -0.73
CA TYR A 289 -13.11 -12.64 -2.01
C TYR A 289 -14.10 -12.26 -3.12
N SER A 290 -15.41 -12.45 -2.92
CA SER A 290 -16.43 -12.20 -3.94
C SER A 290 -16.99 -10.78 -3.96
N ARG A 291 -16.74 -10.00 -2.90
CA ARG A 291 -17.28 -8.64 -2.71
C ARG A 291 -16.40 -7.79 -1.82
N GLU A 292 -16.77 -6.54 -1.65
CA GLU A 292 -16.14 -5.61 -0.72
C GLU A 292 -16.25 -6.09 0.74
N ASN A 293 -15.17 -5.96 1.48
CA ASN A 293 -15.13 -6.22 2.93
C ASN A 293 -14.93 -4.88 3.63
N TYR A 294 -16.03 -4.20 3.96
CA TYR A 294 -16.00 -2.86 4.56
C TYR A 294 -15.51 -2.89 5.99
N PHE A 295 -14.56 -2.04 6.32
CA PHE A 295 -14.04 -1.84 7.68
C PHE A 295 -13.62 -0.38 7.89
N ARG A 296 -13.72 0.11 9.13
CA ARG A 296 -13.45 1.52 9.46
C ARG A 296 -12.03 1.77 9.96
N THR A 297 -11.23 0.72 10.09
CA THR A 297 -9.92 0.74 10.76
C THR A 297 -8.74 0.68 9.79
N CYS A 298 -8.92 1.05 8.51
CA CYS A 298 -7.82 1.08 7.55
C CYS A 298 -6.72 2.09 7.93
N PHE A 299 -7.06 3.13 8.68
CA PHE A 299 -6.08 4.05 9.27
C PHE A 299 -5.14 3.34 10.28
N ILE A 300 -5.57 2.22 10.89
CA ILE A 300 -4.71 1.35 11.70
C ILE A 300 -3.84 0.50 10.76
N ALA A 301 -4.46 -0.19 9.80
CA ALA A 301 -3.76 -1.08 8.89
C ALA A 301 -2.68 -0.34 8.08
N GLU A 302 -3.02 0.80 7.48
CA GLU A 302 -2.16 1.53 6.56
C GLU A 302 -1.49 2.75 7.20
N GLY A 303 -2.25 3.51 8.01
CA GLY A 303 -1.73 4.74 8.62
C GLY A 303 -0.64 4.46 9.66
N ILE A 304 -0.86 3.50 10.55
CA ILE A 304 0.16 3.08 11.53
C ILE A 304 1.33 2.44 10.82
N THR A 305 1.11 1.59 9.81
CA THR A 305 2.22 0.97 9.05
C THR A 305 3.03 2.01 8.29
N THR A 306 2.40 3.03 7.71
CA THR A 306 3.11 4.16 7.08
C THR A 306 3.97 4.94 8.10
N TYR A 307 3.47 5.13 9.31
CA TYR A 307 4.27 5.73 10.39
C TYR A 307 5.47 4.87 10.74
N TYR A 308 5.26 3.58 11.00
CA TYR A 308 6.33 2.68 11.43
C TYR A 308 7.34 2.37 10.33
N GLY A 309 6.93 2.28 9.07
CA GLY A 309 7.82 1.99 7.96
C GLY A 309 9.03 2.93 7.89
N GLU A 310 8.79 4.23 8.10
CA GLU A 310 9.86 5.23 8.11
C GLU A 310 10.52 5.40 9.49
N TYR A 311 9.71 5.32 10.54
CA TYR A 311 10.16 5.50 11.91
C TYR A 311 11.13 4.39 12.36
N LEU A 312 10.87 3.12 12.01
CA LEU A 312 11.74 2.01 12.38
C LEU A 312 13.07 2.01 11.64
N LEU A 313 13.13 2.57 10.42
CA LEU A 313 14.39 2.81 9.73
C LEU A 313 15.29 3.81 10.49
N ALA A 314 14.69 4.80 11.13
CA ALA A 314 15.45 5.72 12.00
C ALA A 314 15.87 5.04 13.30
N ARG A 315 14.98 4.31 13.97
CA ARG A 315 15.27 3.60 15.22
C ARG A 315 16.32 2.53 15.09
N SER A 316 16.38 1.85 13.95
CA SER A 316 17.38 0.82 13.61
C SER A 316 18.70 1.39 13.07
N HIS A 317 18.86 2.71 13.04
CA HIS A 317 20.05 3.41 12.51
C HIS A 317 20.30 3.22 11.01
N VAL A 318 19.35 2.66 10.26
CA VAL A 318 19.40 2.60 8.78
C VAL A 318 19.25 3.98 8.16
N ARG A 319 18.45 4.86 8.82
CA ARG A 319 18.34 6.28 8.48
C ARG A 319 18.72 7.16 9.65
N THR A 320 19.30 8.32 9.32
CA THR A 320 19.54 9.38 10.30
C THR A 320 18.24 10.12 10.66
N PRO A 321 18.16 10.82 11.79
CA PRO A 321 17.02 11.68 12.11
C PRO A 321 16.71 12.72 11.05
N VAL A 322 17.73 13.27 10.38
CA VAL A 322 17.55 14.24 9.27
C VAL A 322 16.80 13.58 8.11
N GLN A 323 17.23 12.40 7.69
CA GLN A 323 16.55 11.65 6.62
C GLN A 323 15.12 11.26 7.00
N TYR A 324 14.87 10.89 8.26
CA TYR A 324 13.53 10.62 8.74
C TYR A 324 12.63 11.88 8.69
N PHE A 325 13.15 13.04 9.08
CA PHE A 325 12.40 14.30 9.00
C PHE A 325 12.11 14.70 7.56
N GLU A 326 12.99 14.41 6.60
CA GLU A 326 12.69 14.62 5.18
C GLU A 326 11.49 13.82 4.71
N GLU A 327 11.38 12.53 5.16
CA GLU A 327 10.21 11.71 4.85
C GLU A 327 8.95 12.21 5.55
N LEU A 328 9.05 12.53 6.84
CA LEU A 328 7.94 13.11 7.59
C LEU A 328 7.44 14.42 6.96
N ASN A 329 8.37 15.27 6.49
CA ASN A 329 8.03 16.50 5.76
C ASN A 329 7.36 16.19 4.41
N THR A 330 7.69 15.07 3.78
CA THR A 330 6.98 14.60 2.58
C THR A 330 5.56 14.14 2.90
N VAL A 331 5.35 13.44 4.02
CA VAL A 331 4.01 13.06 4.51
C VAL A 331 3.18 14.31 4.84
N LEU A 332 3.77 15.28 5.56
CA LEU A 332 3.14 16.57 5.87
C LEU A 332 2.71 17.30 4.60
N ARG A 333 3.61 17.41 3.63
CA ARG A 333 3.30 18.03 2.35
C ARG A 333 2.12 17.35 1.66
N LYS A 334 2.14 16.03 1.54
CA LYS A 334 1.06 15.27 0.89
C LYS A 334 -0.29 15.44 1.62
N HIS A 335 -0.27 15.58 2.94
CA HIS A 335 -1.48 15.82 3.73
C HIS A 335 -2.03 17.24 3.54
N TYR A 336 -1.17 18.27 3.61
CA TYR A 336 -1.61 19.68 3.55
C TYR A 336 -1.73 20.23 2.12
N ASP A 337 -1.22 19.52 1.12
CA ASP A 337 -1.42 19.85 -0.29
C ASP A 337 -2.83 19.48 -0.81
N ASP A 338 -3.61 18.74 -0.02
CA ASP A 338 -4.96 18.29 -0.33
C ASP A 338 -5.94 18.81 0.75
N ALA A 339 -6.93 19.61 0.35
CA ALA A 339 -7.94 20.16 1.25
C ALA A 339 -8.93 19.08 1.75
N GLY A 340 -8.94 17.89 1.17
CA GLY A 340 -9.80 16.77 1.60
C GLY A 340 -9.62 16.41 3.07
N GLY A 341 -8.43 16.62 3.63
CA GLY A 341 -8.13 16.37 5.03
C GLY A 341 -9.00 17.11 6.04
N GLU A 342 -9.58 18.23 5.66
CA GLU A 342 -10.50 19.03 6.48
C GLU A 342 -11.97 18.64 6.26
N ASN A 343 -12.29 17.96 5.15
CA ASN A 343 -13.65 17.63 4.75
C ASN A 343 -14.11 16.23 5.16
N GLY A 344 -13.17 15.30 5.43
CA GLY A 344 -13.48 13.92 5.74
C GLY A 344 -12.75 13.37 6.97
N SER A 345 -13.39 12.40 7.64
CA SER A 345 -12.79 11.65 8.75
C SER A 345 -11.90 10.51 8.26
N LEU A 346 -10.96 10.04 9.09
CA LEU A 346 -10.17 8.83 8.81
C LEU A 346 -11.01 7.55 8.78
N ALA A 347 -12.02 7.48 9.65
CA ALA A 347 -12.92 6.34 9.71
C ALA A 347 -13.78 6.21 8.46
N ASP A 348 -14.32 7.32 7.94
CA ASP A 348 -15.09 7.31 6.68
C ASP A 348 -14.18 7.06 5.48
N ALA A 349 -12.99 7.67 5.46
CA ALA A 349 -11.99 7.43 4.41
C ALA A 349 -11.55 5.96 4.34
N SER A 350 -11.54 5.25 5.48
CA SER A 350 -11.24 3.81 5.51
C SER A 350 -12.30 3.00 4.75
N MET A 351 -13.56 3.35 4.84
CA MET A 351 -14.64 2.70 4.07
C MET A 351 -14.62 3.13 2.59
N ASP A 352 -14.34 4.41 2.34
CA ASP A 352 -14.34 5.00 1.00
C ASP A 352 -13.15 4.56 0.13
N LEU A 353 -12.18 3.81 0.68
CA LEU A 353 -11.16 3.12 -0.13
C LEU A 353 -11.79 2.24 -1.21
N TRP A 354 -12.88 1.55 -0.88
CA TRP A 354 -13.63 0.72 -1.83
C TRP A 354 -14.30 1.52 -2.95
N LEU A 355 -14.55 2.81 -2.74
CA LEU A 355 -15.18 3.70 -3.69
C LEU A 355 -14.16 4.32 -4.65
N ASP A 356 -13.15 5.00 -4.12
CA ASP A 356 -12.19 5.78 -4.92
C ASP A 356 -10.75 5.82 -4.33
N GLY A 357 -10.44 4.93 -3.39
CA GLY A 357 -9.15 4.91 -2.68
C GLY A 357 -7.92 4.98 -3.60
N TYR A 358 -7.98 4.34 -4.77
CA TYR A 358 -6.86 4.22 -5.71
C TYR A 358 -7.08 5.01 -7.02
N LYS A 359 -8.06 5.91 -7.05
CA LYS A 359 -8.36 6.78 -8.19
C LYS A 359 -8.13 8.23 -7.81
N PRO A 360 -7.93 9.14 -8.76
CA PRO A 360 -7.77 10.57 -8.44
C PRO A 360 -8.92 11.15 -7.60
N GLY A 361 -10.16 10.68 -7.80
CA GLY A 361 -11.33 11.15 -7.07
C GLY A 361 -11.79 12.54 -7.48
N VAL A 362 -12.75 13.10 -6.72
CA VAL A 362 -13.19 14.51 -6.86
C VAL A 362 -12.27 15.41 -6.06
N PRO A 363 -11.99 16.64 -6.52
CA PRO A 363 -11.19 17.60 -5.77
C PRO A 363 -11.70 17.80 -4.33
N ASP A 364 -10.80 17.94 -3.39
CA ASP A 364 -11.05 18.28 -1.98
C ASP A 364 -11.97 17.30 -1.20
N ARG A 365 -12.19 16.10 -1.74
CA ARG A 365 -13.00 15.06 -1.08
C ARG A 365 -12.15 14.02 -0.36
N LYS A 366 -11.07 13.58 -0.99
CA LYS A 366 -10.34 12.40 -0.57
C LYS A 366 -9.47 12.66 0.65
N VAL A 367 -9.56 11.78 1.64
CA VAL A 367 -8.68 11.74 2.81
C VAL A 367 -7.74 10.54 2.67
N SER A 368 -6.44 10.77 2.75
CA SER A 368 -5.48 9.69 2.72
C SER A 368 -5.39 9.00 4.08
N VAL A 369 -5.83 7.75 4.16
CA VAL A 369 -5.65 6.90 5.35
C VAL A 369 -4.16 6.66 5.65
N TYR A 370 -3.31 6.71 4.63
CA TYR A 370 -1.85 6.59 4.75
C TYR A 370 -1.26 7.84 5.41
N HIS A 371 -1.39 9.01 4.78
CA HIS A 371 -0.69 10.22 5.22
C HIS A 371 -1.32 10.84 6.49
N LYS A 372 -2.65 11.09 6.48
CA LYS A 372 -3.36 11.59 7.67
C LYS A 372 -3.31 10.56 8.80
N GLY A 373 -3.41 9.26 8.47
CA GLY A 373 -3.28 8.18 9.43
C GLY A 373 -1.90 8.11 10.08
N ALA A 374 -0.82 8.28 9.31
CA ALA A 374 0.54 8.32 9.85
C ALA A 374 0.77 9.52 10.79
N LEU A 375 0.23 10.70 10.46
CA LEU A 375 0.31 11.87 11.33
C LEU A 375 -0.51 11.68 12.60
N ALA A 376 -1.69 11.08 12.51
CA ALA A 376 -2.48 10.72 13.69
C ALA A 376 -1.73 9.68 14.55
N ALA A 377 -1.12 8.66 13.95
CA ALA A 377 -0.30 7.68 14.68
C ALA A 377 0.89 8.33 15.39
N LEU A 378 1.60 9.25 14.75
CA LEU A 378 2.68 10.03 15.36
C LEU A 378 2.18 10.86 16.56
N ILE A 379 1.03 11.55 16.42
CA ILE A 379 0.43 12.30 17.52
C ILE A 379 0.07 11.35 18.67
N LEU A 380 -0.49 10.18 18.38
CA LEU A 380 -0.84 9.18 19.38
C LEU A 380 0.41 8.65 20.09
N ASP A 381 1.44 8.24 19.36
CA ASP A 381 2.69 7.71 19.92
C ASP A 381 3.33 8.71 20.89
N LEU A 382 3.53 9.96 20.44
CA LEU A 382 4.13 11.00 21.28
C LEU A 382 3.22 11.41 22.45
N THR A 383 1.90 11.32 22.30
CA THR A 383 0.94 11.54 23.42
C THR A 383 1.09 10.44 24.47
N LEU A 384 1.16 9.17 24.07
CA LEU A 384 1.36 8.04 24.99
C LEU A 384 2.69 8.16 25.73
N ARG A 385 3.75 8.53 25.03
CA ARG A 385 5.08 8.81 25.60
C ARG A 385 5.02 9.95 26.60
N GLN A 386 4.37 11.05 26.28
CA GLN A 386 4.20 12.19 27.18
C GLN A 386 3.44 11.80 28.46
N LEU A 387 2.31 11.10 28.34
CA LEU A 387 1.46 10.69 29.45
C LEU A 387 2.16 9.73 30.43
N SER A 388 3.06 8.91 29.92
CA SER A 388 3.77 7.88 30.69
C SER A 388 5.20 8.27 31.07
N SER A 389 5.64 9.52 30.82
CA SER A 389 7.05 9.91 30.95
C SER A 389 7.98 9.00 30.14
N HIS A 390 7.58 8.66 28.91
CA HIS A 390 8.24 7.77 27.95
C HIS A 390 8.32 6.29 28.36
N ALA A 391 7.59 5.86 29.38
CA ALA A 391 7.55 4.44 29.78
C ALA A 391 6.67 3.58 28.85
N ARG A 392 5.75 4.19 28.11
CA ARG A 392 4.84 3.54 27.17
C ARG A 392 4.74 4.33 25.87
N SER A 393 4.41 3.64 24.80
CA SER A 393 4.35 4.19 23.45
C SER A 393 3.28 3.46 22.60
N LEU A 394 3.18 3.79 21.33
CA LEU A 394 2.36 3.05 20.38
C LEU A 394 2.87 1.59 20.18
N ASP A 395 4.16 1.31 20.44
CA ASP A 395 4.70 -0.04 20.44
C ASP A 395 3.93 -0.97 21.41
N ASP A 396 3.56 -0.45 22.59
CA ASP A 396 2.81 -1.24 23.59
C ASP A 396 1.38 -1.53 23.14
N VAL A 397 0.76 -0.62 22.39
CA VAL A 397 -0.55 -0.83 21.76
C VAL A 397 -0.46 -1.94 20.71
N MET A 398 0.53 -1.84 19.81
CA MET A 398 0.70 -2.82 18.72
C MET A 398 1.07 -4.20 19.25
N ARG A 399 1.92 -4.28 20.26
CA ARG A 399 2.27 -5.53 20.93
C ARG A 399 1.04 -6.19 21.56
N ARG A 400 0.19 -5.42 22.25
CA ARG A 400 -1.03 -5.94 22.84
C ARG A 400 -2.05 -6.41 21.80
N LEU A 401 -2.20 -5.68 20.70
CA LEU A 401 -3.04 -6.13 19.59
C LEU A 401 -2.53 -7.47 19.02
N TYR A 402 -1.22 -7.62 18.91
CA TYR A 402 -0.63 -8.88 18.44
C TYR A 402 -0.87 -10.03 19.45
N GLU A 403 -0.70 -9.77 20.75
CA GLU A 403 -0.91 -10.76 21.81
C GLU A 403 -2.39 -11.18 21.96
N GLU A 404 -3.31 -10.21 21.95
CA GLU A 404 -4.72 -10.47 22.19
C GLU A 404 -5.43 -11.01 20.93
N PHE A 405 -5.05 -10.56 19.75
CA PHE A 405 -5.74 -10.85 18.49
C PHE A 405 -4.85 -11.58 17.46
N GLY A 406 -3.65 -11.08 17.18
CA GLY A 406 -2.78 -11.66 16.17
C GLY A 406 -2.41 -13.12 16.45
N LYS A 407 -1.96 -13.43 17.68
CA LYS A 407 -1.59 -14.79 18.09
C LYS A 407 -2.79 -15.73 18.21
N THR A 408 -3.99 -15.20 18.43
CA THR A 408 -5.22 -16.00 18.62
C THR A 408 -5.99 -16.26 17.33
N GLY A 409 -5.67 -15.52 16.25
CA GLY A 409 -6.39 -15.58 14.98
C GLY A 409 -7.82 -15.02 15.06
N ILE A 410 -8.13 -14.23 16.10
CA ILE A 410 -9.42 -13.57 16.27
C ILE A 410 -9.30 -12.14 15.74
N GLY A 411 -10.24 -11.68 14.92
CA GLY A 411 -10.26 -10.32 14.44
C GLY A 411 -10.55 -9.31 15.55
N TYR A 412 -9.81 -8.18 15.59
CA TYR A 412 -10.09 -7.09 16.52
C TYR A 412 -11.21 -6.19 16.02
N THR A 413 -11.94 -5.57 16.94
CA THR A 413 -12.94 -4.54 16.66
C THR A 413 -12.37 -3.13 16.91
N GLU A 414 -13.01 -2.12 16.33
CA GLU A 414 -12.71 -0.71 16.61
C GLU A 414 -12.73 -0.39 18.13
N ALA A 415 -13.70 -0.95 18.85
CA ALA A 415 -13.81 -0.80 20.30
C ALA A 415 -12.62 -1.45 21.06
N ASP A 416 -12.10 -2.58 20.57
CA ASP A 416 -10.92 -3.21 21.16
C ASP A 416 -9.69 -2.32 21.02
N TYR A 417 -9.51 -1.70 19.85
CA TYR A 417 -8.41 -0.77 19.64
C TYR A 417 -8.49 0.43 20.60
N ILE A 418 -9.66 1.08 20.72
CA ILE A 418 -9.86 2.22 21.62
C ILE A 418 -9.61 1.81 23.09
N ARG A 419 -10.09 0.62 23.49
CA ARG A 419 -9.84 0.04 24.81
C ARG A 419 -8.35 -0.10 25.09
N ILE A 420 -7.61 -0.76 24.18
CA ILE A 420 -6.18 -1.00 24.35
C ILE A 420 -5.41 0.33 24.42
N VAL A 421 -5.72 1.28 23.53
CA VAL A 421 -5.09 2.61 23.56
C VAL A 421 -5.35 3.32 24.91
N SER A 422 -6.58 3.26 25.42
CA SER A 422 -6.95 3.89 26.69
C SER A 422 -6.25 3.22 27.88
N GLU A 423 -6.13 1.90 27.88
CA GLU A 423 -5.42 1.15 28.92
C GLU A 423 -3.91 1.43 28.91
N VAL A 424 -3.28 1.50 27.72
CA VAL A 424 -1.87 1.89 27.58
C VAL A 424 -1.66 3.34 28.02
N ALA A 425 -2.56 4.24 27.67
CA ALA A 425 -2.53 5.64 28.11
C ALA A 425 -2.75 5.82 29.62
N GLY A 426 -3.38 4.85 30.29
CA GLY A 426 -3.79 4.92 31.68
C GLY A 426 -4.95 5.91 31.91
N ARG A 427 -5.67 6.26 30.86
CA ARG A 427 -6.83 7.18 30.88
C ARG A 427 -7.70 6.98 29.65
N ASP A 428 -8.95 7.47 29.73
CA ASP A 428 -9.84 7.48 28.56
C ASP A 428 -9.28 8.32 27.40
N MET A 429 -9.24 7.72 26.22
CA MET A 429 -8.73 8.32 24.99
C MET A 429 -9.83 8.60 23.94
N HIS A 430 -11.11 8.42 24.25
CA HIS A 430 -12.20 8.68 23.28
C HIS A 430 -12.13 10.08 22.66
N ALA A 431 -11.77 11.09 23.45
CA ALA A 431 -11.64 12.46 22.93
C ALA A 431 -10.56 12.62 21.83
N TYR A 432 -9.53 11.76 21.82
CA TYR A 432 -8.56 11.70 20.72
C TYR A 432 -9.24 11.14 19.45
N PHE A 433 -9.97 10.04 19.59
CA PHE A 433 -10.67 9.39 18.48
C PHE A 433 -11.76 10.28 17.90
N ASP A 434 -12.58 10.91 18.76
CA ASP A 434 -13.64 11.83 18.34
C ASP A 434 -13.11 13.00 17.49
N LYS A 435 -11.92 13.52 17.85
CA LYS A 435 -11.34 14.67 17.16
C LYS A 435 -10.63 14.29 15.85
N PHE A 436 -9.78 13.25 15.88
CA PHE A 436 -8.79 13.00 14.84
C PHE A 436 -9.11 11.79 13.95
N ILE A 437 -9.95 10.87 14.45
CA ILE A 437 -10.31 9.65 13.73
C ILE A 437 -11.73 9.75 13.17
N TYR A 438 -12.70 10.14 14.02
CA TYR A 438 -14.10 10.32 13.62
C TYR A 438 -14.41 11.76 13.18
N GLY A 439 -13.64 12.72 13.65
CA GLY A 439 -13.76 14.12 13.31
C GLY A 439 -12.73 14.58 12.27
N THR A 440 -12.80 15.86 11.97
CA THR A 440 -11.94 16.53 10.98
C THR A 440 -11.03 17.58 11.63
N ALA A 441 -10.76 17.49 12.94
CA ALA A 441 -9.95 18.48 13.63
C ALA A 441 -8.56 18.61 13.00
N PRO A 442 -8.03 19.86 12.82
CA PRO A 442 -6.71 20.09 12.27
C PRO A 442 -5.61 19.45 13.13
N LEU A 443 -4.58 18.88 12.46
CA LEU A 443 -3.50 18.15 13.11
C LEU A 443 -2.30 19.03 13.50
N ALA A 444 -2.15 20.23 12.93
CA ALA A 444 -0.92 21.03 13.06
C ALA A 444 -0.61 21.42 14.52
N GLU A 445 -1.58 21.97 15.26
CA GLU A 445 -1.38 22.39 16.65
C GLU A 445 -1.11 21.22 17.58
N PRO A 446 -1.93 20.13 17.60
CA PRO A 446 -1.64 18.97 18.43
C PRO A 446 -0.32 18.28 18.05
N LEU A 447 0.05 18.21 16.77
CA LEU A 447 1.34 17.69 16.34
C LEU A 447 2.50 18.51 16.89
N ASN A 448 2.45 19.84 16.74
CA ASN A 448 3.49 20.71 17.27
C ASN A 448 3.64 20.60 18.80
N LYS A 449 2.53 20.46 19.50
CA LYS A 449 2.52 20.29 20.97
C LYS A 449 3.25 19.02 21.41
N VAL A 450 3.01 17.89 20.73
CA VAL A 450 3.67 16.63 21.11
C VAL A 450 5.12 16.58 20.63
N LEU A 451 5.45 17.15 19.46
CA LEU A 451 6.82 17.30 18.98
C LEU A 451 7.69 18.08 19.95
N TYR A 452 7.13 19.12 20.60
CA TYR A 452 7.86 19.92 21.56
C TYR A 452 8.38 19.10 22.75
N THR A 453 7.66 18.03 23.13
CA THR A 453 8.07 17.15 24.24
C THR A 453 9.32 16.32 23.93
N VAL A 454 9.66 16.18 22.66
CA VAL A 454 10.85 15.47 22.18
C VAL A 454 11.87 16.41 21.52
N GLY A 455 11.85 17.70 21.88
CA GLY A 455 12.83 18.67 21.40
C GLY A 455 12.69 19.03 19.92
N CYS A 456 11.49 18.85 19.34
CA CYS A 456 11.20 19.20 17.95
C CYS A 456 10.05 20.21 17.89
N GLN A 457 9.91 20.83 16.74
CA GLN A 457 8.81 21.77 16.45
C GLN A 457 8.32 21.60 15.02
N LEU A 458 7.07 22.00 14.81
CA LEU A 458 6.50 22.13 13.47
C LEU A 458 6.65 23.57 13.01
N THR A 459 7.47 23.81 11.99
CA THR A 459 7.61 25.10 11.34
C THR A 459 6.63 25.24 10.19
N VAL A 460 6.18 26.46 9.93
CA VAL A 460 5.24 26.78 8.85
C VAL A 460 5.84 27.90 8.00
N ALA A 461 6.01 27.65 6.73
CA ALA A 461 6.49 28.63 5.77
C ALA A 461 5.44 28.89 4.67
N GLN A 462 5.44 30.08 4.12
CA GLN A 462 4.65 30.34 2.92
C GLN A 462 5.24 29.57 1.73
N ASN A 463 4.35 29.10 0.84
CA ASN A 463 4.78 28.46 -0.38
C ASN A 463 5.46 29.50 -1.30
N ALA A 464 6.70 29.22 -1.68
CA ALA A 464 7.49 30.09 -2.53
C ALA A 464 7.01 30.15 -4.00
N SER A 465 6.20 29.19 -4.43
CA SER A 465 5.58 29.19 -5.75
C SER A 465 4.51 30.27 -5.83
N ALA A 466 4.62 31.22 -6.73
CA ALA A 466 3.62 32.27 -6.88
C ALA A 466 2.23 31.72 -7.24
N SER A 467 2.15 30.72 -8.13
CA SER A 467 0.87 30.11 -8.48
C SER A 467 0.21 29.46 -7.28
N GLU A 468 0.95 28.72 -6.46
CA GLU A 468 0.42 28.04 -5.30
C GLU A 468 0.24 29.00 -4.12
N GLY A 469 1.31 29.71 -3.71
CA GLY A 469 1.33 30.49 -2.47
C GLY A 469 0.52 31.79 -2.51
N ILE A 470 0.43 32.44 -3.66
CA ILE A 470 -0.24 33.74 -3.81
C ILE A 470 -1.62 33.58 -4.44
N PHE A 471 -1.72 32.77 -5.49
CA PHE A 471 -2.93 32.63 -6.30
C PHE A 471 -3.74 31.37 -6.01
N GLY A 472 -3.17 30.39 -5.33
CA GLY A 472 -3.85 29.19 -4.87
C GLY A 472 -4.23 28.23 -5.99
N PHE A 473 -3.31 27.96 -6.93
CA PHE A 473 -3.48 26.88 -7.90
C PHE A 473 -2.16 26.17 -8.22
N ARG A 474 -2.25 24.89 -8.52
CA ARG A 474 -1.14 24.05 -8.94
C ARG A 474 -1.28 23.70 -10.41
N THR A 475 -0.15 23.62 -11.11
CA THR A 475 -0.11 23.19 -12.50
C THR A 475 0.69 21.91 -12.68
N MET A 476 0.38 21.19 -13.75
CA MET A 476 1.17 20.07 -14.27
C MET A 476 1.50 20.32 -15.74
N VAL A 477 2.62 19.78 -16.19
CA VAL A 477 2.96 19.75 -17.62
C VAL A 477 2.50 18.43 -18.20
N LYS A 478 1.59 18.47 -19.17
CA LYS A 478 1.07 17.30 -19.87
C LYS A 478 1.12 17.55 -21.37
N ASN A 479 1.81 16.69 -22.11
CA ASN A 479 2.01 16.85 -23.55
C ASN A 479 2.50 18.27 -23.93
N GLU A 480 3.53 18.78 -23.23
CA GLU A 480 4.11 20.13 -23.40
C GLU A 480 3.15 21.30 -23.08
N ARG A 481 1.99 21.05 -22.47
CA ARG A 481 1.02 22.06 -22.06
C ARG A 481 1.05 22.25 -20.56
N THR A 482 0.90 23.49 -20.13
CA THR A 482 0.77 23.83 -18.70
C THR A 482 -0.70 23.83 -18.33
N GLU A 483 -1.17 22.76 -17.69
CA GLU A 483 -2.56 22.58 -17.28
C GLU A 483 -2.75 22.82 -15.78
N VAL A 484 -3.90 23.39 -15.39
CA VAL A 484 -4.30 23.56 -13.99
C VAL A 484 -4.68 22.20 -13.42
N ALA A 485 -3.91 21.74 -12.42
CA ALA A 485 -4.10 20.42 -11.80
C ALA A 485 -4.94 20.46 -10.51
N ALA A 486 -4.85 21.55 -9.75
CA ALA A 486 -5.60 21.76 -8.50
C ALA A 486 -5.79 23.24 -8.22
N ILE A 487 -6.86 23.55 -7.50
CA ILE A 487 -7.19 24.93 -7.09
C ILE A 487 -7.56 24.88 -5.61
N TRP A 488 -6.90 25.69 -4.78
CA TRP A 488 -7.25 25.81 -3.37
C TRP A 488 -8.60 26.53 -3.19
N PRO A 489 -9.49 26.04 -2.34
CA PRO A 489 -10.74 26.71 -1.99
C PRO A 489 -10.47 28.16 -1.52
N ASP A 490 -11.40 29.06 -1.79
CA ASP A 490 -11.35 30.47 -1.39
C ASP A 490 -10.15 31.27 -1.92
N SER A 491 -9.40 30.72 -2.88
CA SER A 491 -8.25 31.35 -3.51
C SER A 491 -8.68 32.29 -4.67
N PRO A 492 -7.78 33.24 -5.09
CA PRO A 492 -7.97 34.00 -6.32
C PRO A 492 -8.25 33.12 -7.54
N ALA A 493 -7.56 31.99 -7.66
CA ALA A 493 -7.75 31.05 -8.74
C ALA A 493 -9.16 30.43 -8.76
N ALA A 494 -9.77 30.21 -7.60
CA ALA A 494 -11.10 29.60 -7.51
C ALA A 494 -12.20 30.44 -8.20
N THR A 495 -11.96 31.72 -8.40
CA THR A 495 -12.91 32.61 -9.10
C THR A 495 -12.57 32.84 -10.57
N ALA A 496 -11.35 32.49 -11.01
CA ALA A 496 -10.84 32.82 -12.34
C ALA A 496 -10.54 31.59 -13.21
N LEU A 497 -10.05 30.51 -12.61
CA LEU A 497 -9.58 29.30 -13.28
C LEU A 497 -10.50 28.11 -13.03
N ALA A 498 -10.38 27.12 -13.89
CA ALA A 498 -10.94 25.78 -13.69
C ALA A 498 -9.82 24.74 -13.77
N VAL A 499 -10.02 23.59 -13.12
CA VAL A 499 -9.15 22.42 -13.34
C VAL A 499 -9.21 22.06 -14.83
N ASP A 500 -8.09 21.60 -15.39
CA ASP A 500 -7.86 21.32 -16.81
C ASP A 500 -7.79 22.56 -17.72
N ASP A 501 -7.81 23.80 -17.19
CA ASP A 501 -7.49 24.97 -18.01
C ASP A 501 -6.02 24.90 -18.48
N GLU A 502 -5.78 25.00 -19.79
CA GLU A 502 -4.43 25.14 -20.35
C GLU A 502 -4.02 26.63 -20.33
N ILE A 503 -3.00 26.95 -19.55
CA ILE A 503 -2.47 28.32 -19.46
C ILE A 503 -1.45 28.53 -20.58
N THR A 504 -1.76 29.40 -21.53
CA THR A 504 -0.93 29.66 -22.72
C THR A 504 -0.13 30.95 -22.65
N ALA A 505 -0.65 31.97 -21.98
CA ALA A 505 0.06 33.23 -21.81
C ALA A 505 -0.29 33.94 -20.49
N VAL A 506 0.66 34.76 -19.99
CA VAL A 506 0.50 35.67 -18.86
C VAL A 506 0.85 37.08 -19.36
N ASN A 507 -0.08 38.05 -19.26
CA ASN A 507 0.09 39.42 -19.75
C ASN A 507 0.61 39.45 -21.21
N GLY A 508 0.04 38.63 -22.08
CA GLY A 508 0.43 38.48 -23.49
C GLY A 508 1.77 37.80 -23.75
N ARG A 509 2.47 37.30 -22.73
CA ARG A 509 3.71 36.54 -22.86
C ARG A 509 3.42 35.05 -22.79
N ARG A 510 3.94 34.31 -23.76
CA ARG A 510 3.77 32.85 -23.83
C ARG A 510 4.32 32.14 -22.59
N VAL A 511 3.59 31.13 -22.13
CA VAL A 511 4.03 30.20 -21.07
C VAL A 511 4.77 29.03 -21.71
N ASP A 512 6.10 28.98 -21.46
CA ASP A 512 6.99 27.90 -21.88
C ASP A 512 7.73 27.37 -20.64
N MET A 513 7.07 26.62 -19.77
CA MET A 513 7.58 26.13 -18.48
C MET A 513 8.08 27.22 -17.51
N ASN A 514 7.78 28.49 -17.79
CA ASN A 514 8.24 29.69 -17.07
C ASN A 514 7.13 30.39 -16.29
N LEU A 515 5.99 29.72 -16.06
CA LEU A 515 4.82 30.29 -15.41
C LEU A 515 5.15 31.01 -14.09
N GLN A 516 5.98 30.38 -13.23
CA GLN A 516 6.34 30.95 -11.93
C GLN A 516 7.07 32.29 -12.06
N SER A 517 8.01 32.40 -13.00
CA SER A 517 8.74 33.65 -13.23
C SER A 517 7.84 34.75 -13.80
N LEU A 518 6.85 34.39 -14.63
CA LEU A 518 5.88 35.32 -15.18
C LEU A 518 4.92 35.84 -14.09
N LEU A 519 4.54 35.02 -13.14
CA LEU A 519 3.68 35.40 -12.01
C LEU A 519 4.43 36.11 -10.87
N SER A 520 5.76 36.04 -10.83
CA SER A 520 6.58 36.68 -9.78
C SER A 520 7.00 38.14 -10.09
N SER A 521 6.48 38.74 -11.13
CA SER A 521 6.87 40.10 -11.60
C SER A 521 6.40 41.27 -10.71
N GLY A 522 5.78 40.97 -9.54
CA GLY A 522 5.43 41.97 -8.52
C GLY A 522 4.17 42.77 -8.81
N THR A 523 3.36 42.39 -9.79
CA THR A 523 2.05 43.00 -10.06
C THR A 523 0.97 42.35 -9.17
N SER A 524 -0.03 43.15 -8.77
CA SER A 524 -1.17 42.66 -7.97
C SER A 524 -2.21 41.90 -8.78
N ALA A 525 -2.16 42.00 -10.12
CA ALA A 525 -3.09 41.30 -11.00
C ALA A 525 -2.40 40.93 -12.33
N TYR A 526 -2.81 39.80 -12.88
CA TYR A 526 -2.32 39.26 -14.14
C TYR A 526 -3.52 38.93 -15.06
N GLU A 527 -3.34 39.18 -16.35
CA GLU A 527 -4.21 38.72 -17.40
C GLU A 527 -3.68 37.37 -17.91
N LEU A 528 -4.47 36.30 -17.77
CA LEU A 528 -4.12 34.97 -18.25
C LEU A 528 -4.92 34.66 -19.52
N SER A 529 -4.24 34.20 -20.56
CA SER A 529 -4.89 33.53 -21.68
C SER A 529 -4.93 32.04 -21.42
N VAL A 530 -6.14 31.48 -21.39
CA VAL A 530 -6.34 30.05 -21.10
C VAL A 530 -7.20 29.39 -22.17
N PHE A 531 -6.92 28.13 -22.50
CA PHE A 531 -7.90 27.31 -23.20
C PHE A 531 -8.73 26.53 -22.17
N ARG A 532 -10.05 26.76 -22.20
CA ARG A 532 -11.06 25.99 -21.46
C ARG A 532 -12.00 25.33 -22.44
N GLN A 533 -12.04 23.99 -22.45
CA GLN A 533 -12.83 23.21 -23.41
C GLN A 533 -12.61 23.67 -24.87
N SER A 534 -11.33 23.83 -25.27
CA SER A 534 -10.92 24.30 -26.60
C SER A 534 -11.34 25.74 -26.98
N ARG A 535 -11.81 26.53 -26.02
CA ARG A 535 -12.12 27.95 -26.21
C ARG A 535 -11.06 28.81 -25.57
N LEU A 536 -10.48 29.71 -26.33
CA LEU A 536 -9.55 30.71 -25.80
C LEU A 536 -10.33 31.77 -25.00
N LEU A 537 -9.93 31.92 -23.74
CA LEU A 537 -10.50 32.88 -22.81
C LEU A 537 -9.39 33.75 -22.26
N THR A 538 -9.75 34.96 -21.87
CA THR A 538 -8.90 35.84 -21.07
C THR A 538 -9.53 35.97 -19.68
N VAL A 539 -8.76 35.67 -18.65
CA VAL A 539 -9.21 35.75 -17.25
C VAL A 539 -8.25 36.62 -16.44
N THR A 540 -8.78 37.36 -15.47
CA THR A 540 -7.96 38.19 -14.57
C THR A 540 -7.72 37.42 -13.27
N LEU A 541 -6.46 37.28 -12.90
CA LEU A 541 -6.00 36.67 -11.66
C LEU A 541 -5.43 37.75 -10.75
N ALA A 542 -6.14 38.14 -9.70
CA ALA A 542 -5.72 39.20 -8.79
C ALA A 542 -5.36 38.63 -7.41
N ALA A 543 -4.21 39.03 -6.87
CA ALA A 543 -3.76 38.61 -5.54
C ALA A 543 -4.67 39.13 -4.43
N LEU A 544 -4.96 38.31 -3.43
CA LEU A 544 -5.63 38.72 -2.19
C LEU A 544 -4.59 39.21 -1.18
N PRO A 545 -4.65 40.45 -0.70
CA PRO A 545 -3.68 40.96 0.28
C PRO A 545 -3.67 40.13 1.57
N GLY A 546 -2.49 39.68 1.99
CA GLY A 546 -2.31 38.94 3.24
C GLY A 546 -2.76 37.47 3.20
N ALA A 547 -3.33 36.99 2.09
CA ALA A 547 -3.63 35.57 1.93
C ALA A 547 -2.38 34.77 1.55
N GLY A 548 -2.29 33.54 2.04
CA GLY A 548 -1.27 32.54 1.67
C GLY A 548 -1.90 31.17 1.56
N PHE A 549 -1.64 30.49 0.45
CA PHE A 549 -2.20 29.16 0.16
C PHE A 549 -1.08 28.13 0.12
N GLY A 550 -1.44 26.84 0.25
CA GLY A 550 -0.48 25.74 0.15
C GLY A 550 0.72 25.89 1.08
N GLN A 551 0.47 26.25 2.35
CA GLN A 551 1.52 26.42 3.36
C GLN A 551 2.41 25.18 3.44
N ARG A 552 3.71 25.37 3.68
CA ARG A 552 4.70 24.32 3.82
C ARG A 552 5.00 24.07 5.29
N TYR A 553 4.71 22.87 5.74
CA TYR A 553 4.99 22.40 7.09
C TYR A 553 6.27 21.57 7.10
N ALA A 554 7.11 21.75 8.11
CA ALA A 554 8.31 20.96 8.30
C ALA A 554 8.57 20.70 9.78
N VAL A 555 9.06 19.50 10.10
CA VAL A 555 9.55 19.14 11.43
C VAL A 555 11.02 19.47 11.51
N GLU A 556 11.41 20.18 12.56
CA GLU A 556 12.79 20.61 12.82
C GLU A 556 13.13 20.39 14.29
N LYS A 557 14.41 20.12 14.60
CA LYS A 557 14.89 20.18 15.98
C LYS A 557 14.83 21.60 16.51
N LEU A 558 14.50 21.74 17.80
CA LEU A 558 14.64 23.02 18.49
C LEU A 558 16.11 23.44 18.51
N ALA A 559 16.39 24.72 18.33
CA ALA A 559 17.75 25.26 18.45
C ALA A 559 18.36 25.02 19.83
N THR A 560 17.51 25.01 20.85
CA THR A 560 17.87 24.70 22.24
C THR A 560 16.80 23.79 22.83
N ALA A 561 17.19 22.59 23.26
CA ALA A 561 16.31 21.66 23.93
C ALA A 561 16.82 21.44 25.37
N ASP A 562 15.89 21.36 26.33
CA ASP A 562 16.25 21.01 27.70
C ASP A 562 16.57 19.50 27.83
N THR A 563 17.09 19.11 28.99
CA THR A 563 17.51 17.72 29.26
C THR A 563 16.32 16.73 29.12
N ALA A 564 15.10 17.12 29.47
CA ALA A 564 13.93 16.26 29.35
C ALA A 564 13.55 16.05 27.88
N GLN A 565 13.61 17.09 27.08
CA GLN A 565 13.36 17.06 25.64
C GLN A 565 14.43 16.23 24.90
N GLN A 566 15.71 16.41 25.23
CA GLN A 566 16.82 15.62 24.64
C GLN A 566 16.65 14.13 24.98
N ARG A 567 16.31 13.82 26.23
CA ARG A 567 15.99 12.45 26.64
C ARG A 567 14.76 11.90 25.90
N GLY A 568 13.73 12.72 25.74
CA GLY A 568 12.54 12.35 24.96
C GLY A 568 12.87 12.02 23.52
N PHE A 569 13.72 12.79 22.88
CA PHE A 569 14.21 12.55 21.52
C PHE A 569 14.95 11.21 21.42
N GLN A 570 15.90 10.95 22.33
CA GLN A 570 16.64 9.70 22.38
C GLN A 570 15.71 8.50 22.60
N GLN A 571 14.73 8.61 23.48
CA GLN A 571 13.77 7.53 23.72
C GLN A 571 12.80 7.32 22.55
N TRP A 572 12.55 8.36 21.74
CA TRP A 572 11.71 8.27 20.56
C TRP A 572 12.49 7.65 19.39
N LEU A 573 13.60 8.25 18.96
CA LEU A 573 14.32 7.87 17.75
C LEU A 573 15.52 6.95 17.96
N ASN A 574 15.89 6.65 19.20
CA ASN A 574 17.12 5.90 19.55
C ASN A 574 18.42 6.62 19.07
N TRP A 575 18.40 7.95 19.00
CA TRP A 575 19.52 8.81 18.59
C TRP A 575 19.79 9.88 19.65
N GLU A 576 21.04 10.29 19.76
CA GLU A 576 21.38 11.47 20.53
C GLU A 576 20.76 12.72 19.88
N PHE A 577 20.38 13.70 20.74
CA PHE A 577 19.76 14.94 20.29
C PHE A 577 20.73 15.81 19.50
#